data_9311d814f3400f997fd32d53a4065d3d
#
_entry.id   9311d814f3400f997fd32d53a4065d3d
#
_cell.length_a   1.000
_cell.length_b   1.000
_cell.length_c   1.000
_cell.angle_alpha   90.00
_cell.angle_beta   90.00
_cell.angle_gamma   90.00
#
_symmetry.space_group_name_H-M   'P 1'
#
loop_
_entity.id
_entity.type
_entity.pdbx_description
1 polymer ?
#
loop_
_entity_poly.entity_id
_entity_poly.type
_entity_poly.pdbx_seq_one_letter_code
_entity_poly.pdbx_strand_id
1 'polypeptide(L)'
;MNRAAIPLLMLLFALPSAPILAQKAPPGDKAIYVPHVEDPVLKEMEDRDKKVQDEAEAKTKAIVDAQEALAKKEKEERKDLRFDMKGIAKPKGPSDFKVQGWHFPPVPQYLTGTCWCFSTNSFYESEVKRLTGKEIKLSEMWTVYHEYLDKARRFIETRGNSVFEEGSEAEAVPRVWKTYGVVPEAAYQGVCATDGRHDHAAMVDEMKAYLAYCKDHNYWDEPQILGALEAIMNKTMGAPPKEVSWEGKTYTPQAFLSDVLELHMDDYVAFISTESFPFWTKGELKVEDNWWHDAEYYNVPLDVWYDTLLKAAKAGATASIGGDVSEPGYNGYEKIAVIPSFDIPQAFIDQDAREMRIDEGTTTDDHGVHLVGWMRIGDADWFLIKDSARAARKAPPEGYLFYRGDYVRLKMLSFTVHRSFARDVLKRFAPENSAAAH
;
A
#
# COMPACT_ATOMS: atom_id res chain seq x y z
N MET A 1 -45.09 -51.80 31.81
CA MET A 1 -44.38 -53.11 31.88
C MET A 1 -43.15 -52.89 32.74
N ASN A 2 -43.17 -53.61 33.90
CA ASN A 2 -42.16 -53.58 34.97
C ASN A 2 -40.79 -54.01 34.50
N ARG A 3 -39.73 -53.26 34.88
CA ARG A 3 -38.41 -53.90 35.08
C ARG A 3 -37.87 -53.46 36.45
N ALA A 4 -37.64 -54.48 37.21
CA ALA A 4 -37.26 -54.52 38.62
C ALA A 4 -35.83 -53.94 38.83
N ALA A 5 -35.67 -53.21 39.93
CA ALA A 5 -34.39 -52.80 40.50
C ALA A 5 -33.83 -54.02 41.32
N ILE A 6 -32.55 -54.33 41.10
CA ILE A 6 -31.76 -55.26 41.89
C ILE A 6 -30.90 -54.44 42.85
N PRO A 7 -30.98 -54.66 44.17
CA PRO A 7 -30.09 -53.92 45.10
C PRO A 7 -28.72 -54.65 45.16
N LEU A 8 -27.64 -53.95 44.92
CA LEU A 8 -26.27 -54.39 45.11
C LEU A 8 -25.89 -54.30 46.59
N LEU A 9 -25.80 -55.44 47.23
CA LEU A 9 -25.38 -55.62 48.63
C LEU A 9 -23.88 -55.40 48.72
N MET A 10 -23.43 -54.23 49.28
CA MET A 10 -22.03 -54.01 49.63
C MET A 10 -21.69 -54.78 50.92
N LEU A 11 -20.91 -55.80 50.81
CA LEU A 11 -20.24 -56.47 51.96
C LEU A 11 -19.06 -55.61 52.38
N LEU A 12 -19.15 -54.88 53.51
CA LEU A 12 -18.00 -54.30 54.17
C LEU A 12 -17.17 -55.34 54.86
N PHE A 13 -16.00 -55.68 54.29
CA PHE A 13 -14.97 -56.43 55.02
C PHE A 13 -14.20 -55.47 55.90
N ALA A 14 -14.41 -55.47 57.19
CA ALA A 14 -13.58 -54.83 58.18
C ALA A 14 -12.27 -55.60 58.33
N LEU A 15 -11.19 -55.09 57.74
CA LEU A 15 -9.84 -55.59 58.00
C LEU A 15 -9.36 -55.00 59.36
N PRO A 16 -8.80 -55.75 60.27
CA PRO A 16 -8.28 -55.21 61.50
C PRO A 16 -7.06 -54.34 61.20
N SER A 17 -7.16 -53.06 61.57
CA SER A 17 -6.02 -52.15 61.54
C SER A 17 -4.95 -52.59 62.53
N ALA A 18 -3.90 -53.19 62.00
CA ALA A 18 -2.68 -53.36 62.78
C ALA A 18 -2.06 -51.98 63.08
N PRO A 19 -1.61 -51.68 64.26
CA PRO A 19 -0.97 -50.44 64.57
C PRO A 19 0.30 -50.30 63.71
N ILE A 20 0.36 -49.33 62.84
CA ILE A 20 1.59 -48.93 62.18
C ILE A 20 2.50 -48.39 63.29
N LEU A 21 3.46 -49.23 63.68
CA LEU A 21 4.55 -48.77 64.50
C LEU A 21 5.27 -47.67 63.70
N ALA A 22 5.08 -46.42 64.13
CA ALA A 22 5.84 -45.31 63.60
C ALA A 22 7.30 -45.62 63.80
N GLN A 23 7.99 -46.04 62.75
CA GLN A 23 9.46 -46.09 62.77
C GLN A 23 9.94 -44.66 63.04
N LYS A 24 10.55 -44.45 64.23
CA LYS A 24 11.28 -43.23 64.53
C LYS A 24 12.36 -43.09 63.47
N ALA A 25 12.24 -41.99 62.69
CA ALA A 25 13.31 -41.60 61.79
C ALA A 25 14.65 -41.59 62.56
N PRO A 26 15.75 -42.05 61.98
CA PRO A 26 17.06 -41.99 62.64
C PRO A 26 17.35 -40.56 63.07
N PRO A 27 17.92 -40.34 64.26
CA PRO A 27 18.23 -39.04 64.74
C PRO A 27 19.36 -38.46 63.87
N GLY A 28 19.04 -37.46 63.03
CA GLY A 28 20.07 -36.78 62.24
C GLY A 28 19.58 -36.11 60.97
N ASP A 29 18.56 -36.65 60.29
CA ASP A 29 18.11 -36.13 59.00
C ASP A 29 16.95 -35.11 59.13
N LYS A 30 17.30 -33.89 59.51
CA LYS A 30 16.37 -32.76 59.48
C LYS A 30 16.78 -31.80 58.41
N ALA A 31 15.90 -31.55 57.44
CA ALA A 31 16.04 -30.41 56.53
C ALA A 31 15.81 -29.12 57.32
N ILE A 32 16.75 -28.20 57.23
CA ILE A 32 16.63 -26.85 57.81
C ILE A 32 16.92 -25.81 56.74
N TYR A 33 16.21 -24.70 56.79
CA TYR A 33 16.57 -23.53 56.00
C TYR A 33 17.76 -22.83 56.66
N VAL A 34 18.84 -22.67 55.91
CA VAL A 34 19.97 -21.85 56.31
C VAL A 34 20.14 -20.69 55.32
N PRO A 35 20.67 -19.54 55.73
CA PRO A 35 20.97 -18.47 54.78
C PRO A 35 21.83 -19.00 53.65
N HIS A 36 21.44 -18.63 52.42
CA HIS A 36 22.23 -18.95 51.23
C HIS A 36 23.58 -18.21 51.34
N VAL A 37 24.66 -18.93 51.18
CA VAL A 37 25.99 -18.39 51.11
C VAL A 37 26.50 -18.56 49.69
N GLU A 38 26.73 -17.42 49.03
CA GLU A 38 27.33 -17.43 47.69
C GLU A 38 28.77 -17.95 47.76
N ASP A 39 29.15 -18.73 46.76
CA ASP A 39 30.55 -19.15 46.63
C ASP A 39 31.36 -17.90 46.21
N PRO A 40 32.34 -17.46 47.02
CA PRO A 40 33.10 -16.24 46.75
C PRO A 40 33.91 -16.32 45.45
N VAL A 41 34.32 -17.52 45.02
CA VAL A 41 35.08 -17.71 43.78
C VAL A 41 34.16 -17.58 42.57
N LEU A 42 32.95 -18.20 42.63
CA LEU A 42 31.99 -18.07 41.57
C LEU A 42 31.52 -16.61 41.43
N LYS A 43 31.26 -15.96 42.53
CA LYS A 43 30.89 -14.53 42.50
C LYS A 43 31.99 -13.64 41.89
N GLU A 44 33.25 -13.88 42.20
CA GLU A 44 34.37 -13.16 41.60
C GLU A 44 34.44 -13.40 40.08
N MET A 45 34.15 -14.63 39.62
CA MET A 45 34.10 -14.96 38.18
C MET A 45 32.94 -14.25 37.50
N GLU A 46 31.75 -14.28 38.09
CA GLU A 46 30.55 -13.59 37.54
C GLU A 46 30.76 -12.07 37.46
N ASP A 47 31.31 -11.47 38.51
CA ASP A 47 31.62 -10.02 38.54
C ASP A 47 32.64 -9.64 37.46
N ARG A 48 33.68 -10.49 37.26
CA ARG A 48 34.65 -10.30 36.18
C ARG A 48 34.03 -10.40 34.81
N ASP A 49 33.22 -11.44 34.55
CA ASP A 49 32.61 -11.67 33.27
C ASP A 49 31.59 -10.56 32.97
N LYS A 50 30.82 -10.13 33.96
CA LYS A 50 29.93 -8.97 33.84
C LYS A 50 30.68 -7.69 33.47
N LYS A 51 31.84 -7.43 34.13
CA LYS A 51 32.67 -6.27 33.81
C LYS A 51 33.16 -6.29 32.35
N VAL A 52 33.59 -7.46 31.86
CA VAL A 52 34.03 -7.62 30.46
C VAL A 52 32.87 -7.37 29.52
N GLN A 53 31.66 -7.86 29.83
CA GLN A 53 30.45 -7.62 29.03
C GLN A 53 30.07 -6.14 29.03
N ASP A 54 30.04 -5.50 30.21
CA ASP A 54 29.69 -4.07 30.34
C ASP A 54 30.70 -3.19 29.55
N GLU A 55 31.99 -3.52 29.57
CA GLU A 55 33.00 -2.82 28.78
C GLU A 55 32.82 -3.04 27.26
N ALA A 56 32.43 -4.24 26.83
CA ALA A 56 32.16 -4.55 25.44
C ALA A 56 30.88 -3.81 24.93
N GLU A 57 29.83 -3.81 25.75
CA GLU A 57 28.60 -3.09 25.47
C GLU A 57 28.84 -1.57 25.39
N ALA A 58 29.59 -1.01 26.31
CA ALA A 58 29.94 0.42 26.30
C ALA A 58 30.75 0.80 25.04
N LYS A 59 31.69 -0.06 24.62
CA LYS A 59 32.43 0.12 23.35
C LYS A 59 31.55 0.07 22.15
N THR A 60 30.67 -0.92 22.07
CA THR A 60 29.72 -1.08 20.97
C THR A 60 28.83 0.13 20.90
N LYS A 61 28.25 0.56 22.01
CA LYS A 61 27.41 1.76 22.07
C LYS A 61 28.16 3.01 21.62
N ALA A 62 29.38 3.23 22.07
CA ALA A 62 30.13 4.41 21.63
C ALA A 62 30.42 4.44 20.13
N ILE A 63 30.63 3.27 19.51
CA ILE A 63 30.83 3.15 18.05
C ILE A 63 29.51 3.44 17.33
N VAL A 64 28.40 2.85 17.78
CA VAL A 64 27.07 3.07 17.18
C VAL A 64 26.67 4.54 17.28
N ASP A 65 26.78 5.15 18.46
CA ASP A 65 26.47 6.57 18.68
C ASP A 65 27.31 7.50 17.77
N ALA A 66 28.58 7.15 17.57
CA ALA A 66 29.46 7.91 16.66
C ALA A 66 29.05 7.76 15.18
N GLN A 67 28.67 6.56 14.77
CA GLN A 67 28.18 6.31 13.41
C GLN A 67 26.84 7.01 13.15
N GLU A 68 25.92 6.96 14.12
CA GLU A 68 24.64 7.68 14.03
C GLU A 68 24.84 9.20 13.96
N ALA A 69 25.77 9.75 14.76
CA ALA A 69 26.10 11.16 14.69
C ALA A 69 26.70 11.56 13.33
N LEU A 70 27.56 10.70 12.76
CA LEU A 70 28.12 10.92 11.43
C LEU A 70 27.04 10.86 10.34
N ALA A 71 26.20 9.81 10.37
CA ALA A 71 25.10 9.66 9.42
C ALA A 71 24.09 10.82 9.50
N LYS A 72 23.83 11.32 10.72
CA LYS A 72 22.97 12.51 10.91
C LYS A 72 23.61 13.76 10.29
N LYS A 73 24.91 13.95 10.50
CA LYS A 73 25.65 15.08 9.92
C LYS A 73 25.64 15.00 8.38
N GLU A 74 25.93 13.84 7.80
CA GLU A 74 25.87 13.60 6.36
C GLU A 74 24.49 13.89 5.79
N LYS A 75 23.44 13.49 6.52
CA LYS A 75 22.05 13.78 6.13
C LYS A 75 21.72 15.28 6.16
N GLU A 76 22.24 16.03 7.14
CA GLU A 76 22.06 17.48 7.27
C GLU A 76 22.85 18.25 6.20
N GLU A 77 24.04 17.76 5.83
CA GLU A 77 24.91 18.36 4.81
C GLU A 77 24.57 17.91 3.38
N ARG A 78 23.68 16.94 3.20
CA ARG A 78 23.29 16.38 1.91
C ARG A 78 22.70 17.46 1.02
N LYS A 79 23.19 17.52 -0.21
CA LYS A 79 22.67 18.39 -1.28
C LYS A 79 21.85 17.54 -2.24
N ASP A 80 20.65 17.99 -2.55
CA ASP A 80 19.82 17.39 -3.59
C ASP A 80 20.13 18.04 -4.94
N LEU A 81 20.33 17.23 -5.97
CA LEU A 81 20.37 17.73 -7.35
C LEU A 81 18.95 18.15 -7.74
N ARG A 82 18.79 19.39 -8.23
CA ARG A 82 17.51 19.93 -8.68
C ARG A 82 17.68 20.62 -10.02
N PHE A 83 16.62 20.54 -10.82
CA PHE A 83 16.56 21.29 -12.07
C PHE A 83 16.23 22.75 -11.80
N ASP A 84 17.02 23.68 -12.37
CA ASP A 84 16.76 25.11 -12.28
C ASP A 84 15.76 25.53 -13.37
N MET A 85 14.54 25.89 -12.95
CA MET A 85 13.46 26.34 -13.83
C MET A 85 13.51 27.83 -14.17
N LYS A 86 14.59 28.53 -13.84
CA LYS A 86 14.70 29.94 -14.13
C LYS A 86 14.59 30.23 -15.64
N GLY A 87 13.60 31.03 -16.01
CA GLY A 87 13.33 31.40 -17.40
C GLY A 87 12.47 30.42 -18.17
N ILE A 88 12.04 29.32 -17.57
CA ILE A 88 11.13 28.34 -18.19
C ILE A 88 9.68 28.71 -17.80
N ALA A 89 8.82 28.85 -18.81
CA ALA A 89 7.40 29.10 -18.59
C ALA A 89 6.73 27.88 -18.00
N LYS A 90 6.05 28.04 -16.84
CA LYS A 90 5.32 26.99 -16.13
C LYS A 90 4.00 27.52 -15.56
N PRO A 91 3.02 26.65 -15.23
CA PRO A 91 1.84 27.06 -14.47
C PRO A 91 2.23 27.63 -13.10
N LYS A 92 1.44 28.60 -12.61
CA LYS A 92 1.65 29.22 -11.29
C LYS A 92 0.76 28.64 -10.21
N GLY A 93 -0.37 28.05 -10.61
CA GLY A 93 -1.33 27.46 -9.70
C GLY A 93 -2.44 26.69 -10.41
N PRO A 94 -3.27 25.94 -9.68
CA PRO A 94 -4.40 25.21 -10.25
C PRO A 94 -5.39 26.09 -11.02
N SER A 95 -5.54 27.36 -10.64
CA SER A 95 -6.44 28.31 -11.30
C SER A 95 -6.04 28.68 -12.74
N ASP A 96 -4.80 28.40 -13.15
CA ASP A 96 -4.36 28.61 -14.53
C ASP A 96 -4.98 27.59 -15.49
N PHE A 97 -5.30 26.41 -14.99
CA PHE A 97 -5.89 25.34 -15.74
C PHE A 97 -7.38 25.60 -15.94
N LYS A 98 -7.80 25.98 -17.15
CA LYS A 98 -9.20 26.24 -17.48
C LYS A 98 -9.99 24.97 -17.79
N VAL A 99 -9.28 23.88 -18.11
CA VAL A 99 -9.86 22.57 -18.30
C VAL A 99 -9.46 21.72 -17.10
N GLN A 100 -10.44 21.44 -16.25
CA GLN A 100 -10.26 20.61 -15.04
C GLN A 100 -11.48 19.72 -14.83
N GLY A 101 -11.26 18.48 -14.40
CA GLY A 101 -12.26 17.64 -13.79
C GLY A 101 -12.54 18.06 -12.35
N TRP A 102 -13.77 17.90 -11.90
CA TRP A 102 -14.10 18.10 -10.50
C TRP A 102 -13.34 17.10 -9.62
N HIS A 103 -12.84 17.51 -8.48
CA HIS A 103 -12.17 16.67 -7.48
C HIS A 103 -12.23 17.31 -6.11
N PHE A 104 -12.18 16.50 -5.05
CA PHE A 104 -11.99 17.00 -3.69
C PHE A 104 -10.59 17.61 -3.53
N PRO A 105 -10.38 18.54 -2.56
CA PRO A 105 -9.06 19.03 -2.21
C PRO A 105 -8.07 17.88 -1.94
N PRO A 106 -6.77 18.08 -2.18
CA PRO A 106 -5.75 17.09 -1.87
C PRO A 106 -5.69 16.73 -0.39
N VAL A 107 -5.61 15.43 -0.09
CA VAL A 107 -5.39 14.91 1.26
C VAL A 107 -4.03 14.21 1.35
N PRO A 108 -3.30 14.30 2.48
CA PRO A 108 -2.02 13.63 2.64
C PRO A 108 -2.18 12.15 2.99
N GLN A 109 -1.34 11.28 2.40
CA GLN A 109 -1.20 9.88 2.81
C GLN A 109 -0.35 9.71 4.08
N TYR A 110 0.35 10.76 4.53
CA TYR A 110 1.28 10.77 5.66
C TYR A 110 2.38 9.70 5.58
N LEU A 111 2.52 8.85 6.60
CA LEU A 111 3.54 7.79 6.67
C LEU A 111 2.95 6.44 6.25
N THR A 112 2.51 6.37 4.99
CA THR A 112 2.02 5.14 4.36
C THR A 112 2.51 5.02 2.94
N GLY A 113 2.66 3.80 2.43
CA GLY A 113 2.94 3.48 1.02
C GLY A 113 1.66 3.31 0.19
N THR A 114 0.61 4.12 0.44
CA THR A 114 -0.73 3.91 -0.13
C THR A 114 -1.13 4.92 -1.19
N CYS A 115 -0.16 5.56 -1.88
CA CYS A 115 -0.39 6.53 -2.95
C CYS A 115 -1.32 6.01 -4.05
N TRP A 116 -1.17 4.74 -4.44
CA TRP A 116 -2.02 4.04 -5.39
C TRP A 116 -3.51 4.13 -5.02
N CYS A 117 -3.84 4.00 -3.75
CA CYS A 117 -5.21 4.08 -3.25
C CYS A 117 -5.71 5.53 -3.19
N PHE A 118 -4.91 6.47 -2.67
CA PHE A 118 -5.29 7.89 -2.61
C PHE A 118 -5.55 8.48 -3.99
N SER A 119 -4.72 8.16 -4.98
CA SER A 119 -4.87 8.63 -6.35
C SER A 119 -6.11 8.05 -7.01
N THR A 120 -6.31 6.74 -6.89
CA THR A 120 -7.37 6.03 -7.60
C THR A 120 -8.74 6.23 -6.94
N ASN A 121 -8.83 6.27 -5.60
CA ASN A 121 -10.06 6.69 -4.92
C ASN A 121 -10.47 8.09 -5.33
N SER A 122 -9.52 9.02 -5.38
CA SER A 122 -9.77 10.39 -5.83
C SER A 122 -10.28 10.44 -7.29
N PHE A 123 -9.75 9.59 -8.16
CA PHE A 123 -10.24 9.42 -9.54
C PHE A 123 -11.70 8.94 -9.55
N TYR A 124 -12.03 7.90 -8.79
CA TYR A 124 -13.41 7.40 -8.74
C TYR A 124 -14.38 8.39 -8.07
N GLU A 125 -13.95 9.18 -7.10
CA GLU A 125 -14.75 10.29 -6.55
C GLU A 125 -15.13 11.30 -7.63
N SER A 126 -14.19 11.62 -8.51
CA SER A 126 -14.44 12.49 -9.67
C SER A 126 -15.40 11.86 -10.67
N GLU A 127 -15.31 10.55 -10.87
CA GLU A 127 -16.21 9.80 -11.74
C GLU A 127 -17.63 9.71 -11.15
N VAL A 128 -17.78 9.50 -9.84
CA VAL A 128 -19.10 9.59 -9.17
C VAL A 128 -19.72 10.95 -9.41
N LYS A 129 -18.96 12.03 -9.22
CA LYS A 129 -19.46 13.39 -9.50
C LYS A 129 -19.84 13.59 -10.95
N ARG A 130 -19.02 13.11 -11.88
CA ARG A 130 -19.25 13.24 -13.34
C ARG A 130 -20.49 12.48 -13.79
N LEU A 131 -20.72 11.29 -13.25
CA LEU A 131 -21.80 10.39 -13.67
C LEU A 131 -23.12 10.69 -12.96
N THR A 132 -23.08 11.00 -11.67
CA THR A 132 -24.27 11.10 -10.82
C THR A 132 -24.55 12.51 -10.30
N GLY A 133 -23.59 13.41 -10.39
CA GLY A 133 -23.64 14.73 -9.76
C GLY A 133 -23.41 14.74 -8.25
N LYS A 134 -23.23 13.58 -7.60
CA LYS A 134 -23.01 13.45 -6.14
C LYS A 134 -21.55 13.75 -5.79
N GLU A 135 -21.34 14.35 -4.63
CA GLU A 135 -20.00 14.60 -4.05
C GLU A 135 -19.84 13.70 -2.83
N ILE A 136 -19.19 12.56 -3.00
CA ILE A 136 -19.04 11.54 -1.96
C ILE A 136 -17.56 11.26 -1.76
N LYS A 137 -17.04 11.60 -0.58
CA LYS A 137 -15.67 11.24 -0.18
C LYS A 137 -15.62 9.76 0.21
N LEU A 138 -14.75 9.00 -0.45
CA LEU A 138 -14.60 7.56 -0.25
C LEU A 138 -13.46 7.26 0.70
N SER A 139 -13.57 6.16 1.45
CA SER A 139 -12.54 5.71 2.36
C SER A 139 -11.39 5.05 1.61
N GLU A 140 -10.22 5.65 1.62
CA GLU A 140 -8.99 5.03 1.14
C GLU A 140 -8.62 3.84 2.03
N MET A 141 -8.77 4.00 3.33
CA MET A 141 -8.34 2.99 4.31
C MET A 141 -9.20 1.72 4.29
N TRP A 142 -10.46 1.81 3.87
CA TRP A 142 -11.27 0.61 3.59
C TRP A 142 -10.59 -0.26 2.51
N THR A 143 -10.20 0.34 1.43
CA THR A 143 -9.53 -0.33 0.32
C THR A 143 -8.19 -0.91 0.74
N VAL A 144 -7.37 -0.12 1.44
CA VAL A 144 -6.06 -0.52 1.96
C VAL A 144 -6.17 -1.71 2.93
N TYR A 145 -7.15 -1.69 3.84
CA TYR A 145 -7.37 -2.78 4.79
C TYR A 145 -7.61 -4.13 4.08
N HIS A 146 -8.48 -4.12 3.08
CA HIS A 146 -8.80 -5.33 2.33
C HIS A 146 -7.66 -5.76 1.39
N GLU A 147 -6.91 -4.81 0.87
CA GLU A 147 -5.70 -5.08 0.09
C GLU A 147 -4.65 -5.82 0.92
N TYR A 148 -4.40 -5.40 2.16
CA TYR A 148 -3.49 -6.13 3.05
C TYR A 148 -3.97 -7.57 3.32
N LEU A 149 -5.26 -7.79 3.50
CA LEU A 149 -5.81 -9.15 3.66
C LEU A 149 -5.63 -10.00 2.40
N ASP A 150 -5.85 -9.44 1.22
CA ASP A 150 -5.68 -10.15 -0.05
C ASP A 150 -4.21 -10.51 -0.30
N LYS A 151 -3.28 -9.58 -0.01
CA LYS A 151 -1.83 -9.86 -0.03
C LYS A 151 -1.44 -10.98 0.93
N ALA A 152 -2.02 -10.98 2.12
CA ALA A 152 -1.78 -12.05 3.10
C ALA A 152 -2.31 -13.41 2.60
N ARG A 153 -3.49 -13.46 1.97
CA ARG A 153 -4.00 -14.67 1.33
C ARG A 153 -3.03 -15.18 0.26
N ARG A 154 -2.56 -14.28 -0.60
CA ARG A 154 -1.58 -14.64 -1.63
C ARG A 154 -0.27 -15.16 -1.03
N PHE A 155 0.20 -14.56 0.06
CA PHE A 155 1.37 -15.04 0.79
C PHE A 155 1.16 -16.47 1.33
N ILE A 156 -0.02 -16.75 1.89
CA ILE A 156 -0.39 -18.08 2.38
C ILE A 156 -0.47 -19.10 1.22
N GLU A 157 -1.18 -18.76 0.15
CA GLU A 157 -1.32 -19.59 -1.06
C GLU A 157 0.03 -19.96 -1.67
N THR A 158 0.93 -18.99 -1.76
CA THR A 158 2.26 -19.17 -2.37
C THR A 158 3.31 -19.66 -1.39
N ARG A 159 2.93 -19.97 -0.15
CA ARG A 159 3.86 -20.43 0.91
C ARG A 159 5.00 -19.43 1.15
N GLY A 160 4.64 -18.15 1.19
CA GLY A 160 5.60 -17.07 1.43
C GLY A 160 6.45 -16.70 0.21
N ASN A 161 5.96 -17.00 -0.99
CA ASN A 161 6.63 -16.62 -2.24
C ASN A 161 5.85 -15.53 -3.01
N SER A 162 5.32 -14.56 -2.27
CA SER A 162 4.74 -13.33 -2.82
C SER A 162 5.14 -12.14 -1.97
N VAL A 163 5.08 -10.95 -2.57
CA VAL A 163 5.39 -9.69 -1.89
C VAL A 163 4.29 -9.34 -0.89
N PHE A 164 4.68 -8.90 0.31
CA PHE A 164 3.80 -8.32 1.31
C PHE A 164 4.38 -6.97 1.75
N GLU A 165 4.00 -5.92 1.03
CA GLU A 165 4.39 -4.53 1.25
C GLU A 165 3.16 -3.61 1.16
N GLU A 166 3.33 -2.31 1.46
CA GLU A 166 2.22 -1.33 1.43
C GLU A 166 1.79 -0.94 0.01
N GLY A 167 2.73 -0.95 -0.95
CA GLY A 167 2.50 -0.57 -2.35
C GLY A 167 1.52 -1.49 -3.07
N SER A 168 0.83 -0.96 -4.05
CA SER A 168 -0.01 -1.69 -5.01
C SER A 168 -0.29 -0.82 -6.23
N GLU A 169 -0.95 -1.40 -7.25
CA GLU A 169 -1.35 -0.70 -8.46
C GLU A 169 -2.74 -0.04 -8.37
N ALA A 170 -3.01 0.89 -9.28
CA ALA A 170 -4.33 1.52 -9.40
C ALA A 170 -5.47 0.49 -9.54
N GLU A 171 -5.22 -0.60 -10.26
CA GLU A 171 -6.18 -1.68 -10.53
C GLU A 171 -6.50 -2.53 -9.30
N ALA A 172 -5.75 -2.41 -8.22
CA ALA A 172 -6.13 -3.00 -6.93
C ALA A 172 -7.46 -2.41 -6.41
N VAL A 173 -7.72 -1.11 -6.63
CA VAL A 173 -8.94 -0.46 -6.17
C VAL A 173 -10.19 -1.10 -6.77
N PRO A 174 -10.36 -1.17 -8.11
CA PRO A 174 -11.53 -1.83 -8.70
C PRO A 174 -11.59 -3.33 -8.37
N ARG A 175 -10.47 -4.02 -8.21
CA ARG A 175 -10.43 -5.43 -7.77
C ARG A 175 -11.00 -5.60 -6.36
N VAL A 176 -10.53 -4.79 -5.41
CA VAL A 176 -11.01 -4.78 -4.02
C VAL A 176 -12.49 -4.41 -3.98
N TRP A 177 -12.91 -3.36 -4.72
CA TRP A 177 -14.30 -2.91 -4.70
C TRP A 177 -15.28 -3.91 -5.34
N LYS A 178 -14.88 -4.63 -6.37
CA LYS A 178 -15.68 -5.75 -6.91
C LYS A 178 -15.92 -6.84 -5.87
N THR A 179 -14.95 -7.09 -5.00
CA THR A 179 -15.01 -8.17 -4.00
C THR A 179 -15.70 -7.71 -2.72
N TYR A 180 -15.31 -6.56 -2.18
CA TYR A 180 -15.71 -6.10 -0.84
C TYR A 180 -16.64 -4.90 -0.84
N GLY A 181 -16.85 -4.27 -2.01
CA GLY A 181 -17.54 -2.99 -2.09
C GLY A 181 -16.66 -1.83 -1.59
N VAL A 182 -17.30 -0.71 -1.26
CA VAL A 182 -16.64 0.50 -0.77
C VAL A 182 -17.52 1.21 0.25
N VAL A 183 -16.93 2.03 1.10
CA VAL A 183 -17.64 2.83 2.10
C VAL A 183 -17.21 4.30 2.00
N PRO A 184 -18.06 5.26 2.40
CA PRO A 184 -17.63 6.66 2.49
C PRO A 184 -16.63 6.84 3.64
N GLU A 185 -15.74 7.82 3.53
CA GLU A 185 -14.73 8.16 4.55
C GLU A 185 -15.37 8.38 5.95
N ALA A 186 -16.54 9.02 5.98
CA ALA A 186 -17.25 9.26 7.23
C ALA A 186 -17.64 7.96 7.98
N ALA A 187 -17.78 6.83 7.28
CA ALA A 187 -18.08 5.54 7.89
C ALA A 187 -16.82 4.80 8.37
N TYR A 188 -15.67 5.05 7.72
CA TYR A 188 -14.41 4.41 8.09
C TYR A 188 -13.21 5.27 7.69
N GLN A 189 -12.61 5.93 8.64
CA GLN A 189 -11.40 6.71 8.42
C GLN A 189 -10.13 5.86 8.47
N GLY A 190 -10.19 4.68 9.10
CA GLY A 190 -9.06 3.76 9.21
C GLY A 190 -7.86 4.33 9.97
N VAL A 191 -8.13 5.11 11.02
CA VAL A 191 -7.09 5.71 11.87
C VAL A 191 -7.57 5.75 13.32
N CYS A 192 -6.77 5.18 14.23
CA CYS A 192 -7.02 5.22 15.68
C CYS A 192 -6.18 6.30 16.37
N ALA A 193 -5.18 6.88 15.71
CA ALA A 193 -4.37 7.96 16.24
C ALA A 193 -5.21 9.22 16.48
N THR A 194 -5.05 9.87 17.65
CA THR A 194 -5.85 11.03 18.07
C THR A 194 -5.61 12.28 17.22
N ASP A 195 -4.50 12.34 16.50
CA ASP A 195 -4.16 13.43 15.57
C ASP A 195 -4.72 13.20 14.15
N GLY A 196 -5.39 12.05 13.91
CA GLY A 196 -6.00 11.70 12.63
C GLY A 196 -4.99 11.43 11.50
N ARG A 197 -3.72 11.15 11.82
CA ARG A 197 -2.68 10.90 10.81
C ARG A 197 -2.40 9.42 10.66
N HIS A 198 -2.32 8.98 9.41
CA HIS A 198 -1.99 7.60 9.09
C HIS A 198 -0.49 7.35 9.27
N ASP A 199 -0.14 6.31 10.03
CA ASP A 199 1.21 5.76 10.16
C ASP A 199 1.09 4.24 10.21
N HIS A 200 1.50 3.59 9.14
CA HIS A 200 1.40 2.14 9.01
C HIS A 200 2.71 1.41 9.30
N ALA A 201 3.82 2.11 9.48
CA ALA A 201 5.14 1.50 9.57
C ALA A 201 5.21 0.37 10.61
N ALA A 202 4.87 0.67 11.88
CA ALA A 202 4.93 -0.33 12.94
C ALA A 202 3.91 -1.47 12.75
N MET A 203 2.73 -1.18 12.21
CA MET A 203 1.70 -2.18 11.91
C MET A 203 2.16 -3.14 10.82
N VAL A 204 2.73 -2.63 9.74
CA VAL A 204 3.22 -3.44 8.62
C VAL A 204 4.41 -4.28 9.05
N ASP A 205 5.33 -3.74 9.84
CA ASP A 205 6.45 -4.48 10.42
C ASP A 205 5.95 -5.64 11.31
N GLU A 206 4.94 -5.41 12.18
CA GLU A 206 4.33 -6.46 13.01
C GLU A 206 3.69 -7.55 12.15
N MET A 207 2.95 -7.18 11.09
CA MET A 207 2.35 -8.14 10.15
C MET A 207 3.41 -8.96 9.39
N LYS A 208 4.46 -8.32 8.89
CA LYS A 208 5.58 -8.98 8.20
C LYS A 208 6.32 -9.94 9.12
N ALA A 209 6.59 -9.55 10.36
CA ALA A 209 7.21 -10.42 11.35
C ALA A 209 6.36 -11.66 11.65
N TYR A 210 5.04 -11.50 11.78
CA TYR A 210 4.13 -12.61 12.00
C TYR A 210 4.05 -13.54 10.78
N LEU A 211 3.97 -13.01 9.57
CA LEU A 211 3.97 -13.80 8.34
C LEU A 211 5.30 -14.56 8.15
N ALA A 212 6.44 -13.94 8.48
CA ALA A 212 7.75 -14.59 8.48
C ALA A 212 7.78 -15.77 9.49
N TYR A 213 7.26 -15.56 10.70
CA TYR A 213 7.11 -16.62 11.69
C TYR A 213 6.27 -17.78 11.13
N CYS A 214 5.13 -17.50 10.49
CA CYS A 214 4.29 -18.54 9.89
C CYS A 214 5.04 -19.35 8.83
N LYS A 215 5.81 -18.67 7.96
CA LYS A 215 6.65 -19.29 6.94
C LYS A 215 7.72 -20.18 7.54
N ASP A 216 8.46 -19.70 8.53
CA ASP A 216 9.57 -20.42 9.17
C ASP A 216 9.10 -21.67 9.92
N HIS A 217 7.86 -21.67 10.41
CA HIS A 217 7.25 -22.80 11.12
C HIS A 217 6.32 -23.65 10.25
N ASN A 218 6.28 -23.39 8.93
CA ASN A 218 5.37 -24.07 8.00
C ASN A 218 3.89 -24.05 8.48
N TYR A 219 3.47 -22.92 9.04
CA TYR A 219 2.14 -22.70 9.57
C TYR A 219 1.28 -21.94 8.55
N TRP A 220 0.21 -22.58 8.04
CA TRP A 220 -0.54 -22.08 6.89
C TRP A 220 -2.07 -22.16 7.08
N ASP A 221 -2.53 -22.09 8.32
CA ASP A 221 -3.97 -22.04 8.64
C ASP A 221 -4.50 -20.63 8.31
N GLU A 222 -5.11 -20.47 7.14
CA GLU A 222 -5.55 -19.19 6.63
C GLU A 222 -6.47 -18.43 7.59
N PRO A 223 -7.58 -19.03 8.13
CA PRO A 223 -8.45 -18.31 9.06
C PRO A 223 -7.74 -17.78 10.29
N GLN A 224 -6.80 -18.54 10.85
CA GLN A 224 -6.05 -18.13 12.03
C GLN A 224 -5.04 -17.04 11.71
N ILE A 225 -4.34 -17.15 10.58
CA ILE A 225 -3.37 -16.13 10.14
C ILE A 225 -4.09 -14.81 9.85
N LEU A 226 -5.17 -14.84 9.07
CA LEU A 226 -5.93 -13.64 8.75
C LEU A 226 -6.53 -13.01 10.00
N GLY A 227 -7.08 -13.80 10.93
CA GLY A 227 -7.60 -13.28 12.20
C GLY A 227 -6.53 -12.59 13.06
N ALA A 228 -5.29 -13.08 13.06
CA ALA A 228 -4.17 -12.43 13.73
C ALA A 228 -3.80 -11.10 13.05
N LEU A 229 -3.74 -11.07 11.71
CA LEU A 229 -3.46 -9.84 10.95
C LEU A 229 -4.58 -8.80 11.13
N GLU A 230 -5.85 -9.22 11.12
CA GLU A 230 -6.97 -8.32 11.43
C GLU A 230 -6.82 -7.73 12.84
N ALA A 231 -6.42 -8.51 13.84
CA ALA A 231 -6.18 -8.01 15.18
C ALA A 231 -5.04 -6.98 15.23
N ILE A 232 -3.97 -7.17 14.46
CA ILE A 232 -2.87 -6.21 14.33
C ILE A 232 -3.37 -4.93 13.66
N MET A 233 -4.03 -5.03 12.51
CA MET A 233 -4.56 -3.88 11.77
C MET A 233 -5.59 -3.08 12.59
N ASN A 234 -6.45 -3.76 13.34
CA ASN A 234 -7.48 -3.12 14.14
C ASN A 234 -6.94 -2.22 15.26
N LYS A 235 -5.70 -2.43 15.73
CA LYS A 235 -5.05 -1.53 16.71
C LYS A 235 -4.76 -0.16 16.09
N THR A 236 -4.41 -0.12 14.81
CA THR A 236 -3.97 1.10 14.10
C THR A 236 -5.09 1.71 13.28
N MET A 237 -5.86 0.88 12.57
CA MET A 237 -6.86 1.31 11.61
C MET A 237 -8.30 1.22 12.15
N GLY A 238 -8.54 0.46 13.23
CA GLY A 238 -9.89 0.09 13.69
C GLY A 238 -10.52 -0.97 12.78
N ALA A 239 -11.56 -1.64 13.30
CA ALA A 239 -12.28 -2.64 12.52
C ALA A 239 -13.17 -1.98 11.46
N PRO A 240 -13.12 -2.41 10.18
CA PRO A 240 -13.98 -1.87 9.14
C PRO A 240 -15.46 -2.23 9.38
N PRO A 241 -16.41 -1.33 9.06
CA PRO A 241 -17.83 -1.55 9.25
C PRO A 241 -18.36 -2.58 8.24
N LYS A 242 -19.34 -3.38 8.68
CA LYS A 242 -20.03 -4.35 7.79
C LYS A 242 -21.17 -3.72 7.00
N GLU A 243 -21.66 -2.58 7.46
CA GLU A 243 -22.80 -1.85 6.90
C GLU A 243 -22.51 -0.34 6.93
N VAL A 244 -23.12 0.37 6.01
CA VAL A 244 -22.99 1.83 5.84
C VAL A 244 -24.36 2.48 5.96
N SER A 245 -24.48 3.52 6.77
CA SER A 245 -25.65 4.39 6.78
C SER A 245 -25.42 5.58 5.84
N TRP A 246 -26.31 5.72 4.85
CA TRP A 246 -26.27 6.83 3.90
C TRP A 246 -27.69 7.37 3.66
N GLU A 247 -27.89 8.66 3.84
CA GLU A 247 -29.18 9.34 3.66
C GLU A 247 -30.37 8.63 4.34
N GLY A 248 -30.13 8.11 5.56
CA GLY A 248 -31.15 7.44 6.37
C GLY A 248 -31.46 6.00 5.97
N LYS A 249 -30.71 5.42 5.05
CA LYS A 249 -30.79 4.00 4.66
C LYS A 249 -29.50 3.28 5.01
N THR A 250 -29.60 1.97 5.23
CA THR A 250 -28.46 1.09 5.49
C THR A 250 -28.16 0.27 4.23
N TYR A 251 -26.87 0.19 3.88
CA TYR A 251 -26.38 -0.54 2.72
C TYR A 251 -25.25 -1.48 3.15
N THR A 252 -25.09 -2.58 2.45
CA THR A 252 -23.80 -3.27 2.44
C THR A 252 -22.80 -2.45 1.62
N PRO A 253 -21.48 -2.60 1.81
CA PRO A 253 -20.49 -1.90 1.00
C PRO A 253 -20.64 -2.13 -0.52
N GLN A 254 -21.06 -3.35 -0.92
CA GLN A 254 -21.35 -3.68 -2.31
C GLN A 254 -22.59 -2.93 -2.84
N ALA A 255 -23.66 -2.89 -2.04
CA ALA A 255 -24.87 -2.13 -2.42
C ALA A 255 -24.60 -0.62 -2.43
N PHE A 256 -23.70 -0.13 -1.57
CA PHE A 256 -23.27 1.27 -1.61
C PHE A 256 -22.54 1.59 -2.93
N LEU A 257 -21.66 0.70 -3.40
CA LEU A 257 -20.99 0.84 -4.69
C LEU A 257 -21.98 0.88 -5.86
N SER A 258 -22.94 -0.07 -5.92
CA SER A 258 -23.87 -0.20 -7.06
C SER A 258 -25.00 0.83 -7.05
N ASP A 259 -25.64 1.03 -5.88
CA ASP A 259 -26.92 1.74 -5.79
C ASP A 259 -26.75 3.23 -5.43
N VAL A 260 -25.64 3.58 -4.73
CA VAL A 260 -25.37 4.95 -4.32
C VAL A 260 -24.35 5.62 -5.22
N LEU A 261 -23.23 4.96 -5.49
CA LEU A 261 -22.17 5.50 -6.35
C LEU A 261 -22.47 5.29 -7.84
N GLU A 262 -23.27 4.29 -8.18
CA GLU A 262 -23.63 3.95 -9.55
C GLU A 262 -22.38 3.70 -10.44
N LEU A 263 -21.32 3.13 -9.83
CA LEU A 263 -20.06 2.82 -10.51
C LEU A 263 -20.04 1.36 -10.97
N HIS A 264 -19.71 1.17 -12.23
CA HIS A 264 -19.45 -0.14 -12.83
C HIS A 264 -17.96 -0.25 -13.13
N MET A 265 -17.25 -1.06 -12.36
CA MET A 265 -15.78 -1.14 -12.44
C MET A 265 -15.28 -1.59 -13.83
N ASP A 266 -16.08 -2.34 -14.60
CA ASP A 266 -15.74 -2.77 -15.97
C ASP A 266 -15.83 -1.64 -17.01
N ASP A 267 -16.34 -0.46 -16.62
CA ASP A 267 -16.35 0.72 -17.49
C ASP A 267 -15.01 1.47 -17.49
N TYR A 268 -14.04 1.00 -16.72
CA TYR A 268 -12.71 1.60 -16.60
C TYR A 268 -11.66 0.69 -17.23
N VAL A 269 -10.68 1.31 -17.88
CA VAL A 269 -9.65 0.61 -18.63
C VAL A 269 -8.29 1.20 -18.34
N ALA A 270 -7.32 0.33 -18.13
CA ALA A 270 -5.94 0.68 -17.85
C ALA A 270 -5.07 0.50 -19.10
N PHE A 271 -4.21 1.48 -19.37
CA PHE A 271 -3.30 1.49 -20.52
C PHE A 271 -1.85 1.50 -20.08
N ILE A 272 -1.03 0.74 -20.79
CA ILE A 272 0.43 0.77 -20.71
C ILE A 272 1.03 0.94 -22.10
N SER A 273 2.32 1.26 -22.16
CA SER A 273 3.08 1.32 -23.40
C SER A 273 4.45 0.69 -23.17
N THR A 274 4.66 -0.52 -23.66
CA THR A 274 5.92 -1.28 -23.60
C THR A 274 6.11 -2.13 -24.83
N GLU A 275 7.36 -2.37 -25.22
CA GLU A 275 7.73 -3.27 -26.30
C GLU A 275 8.01 -4.70 -25.81
N SER A 276 7.94 -4.94 -24.49
CA SER A 276 8.21 -6.27 -23.92
C SER A 276 7.23 -7.36 -24.36
N PHE A 277 6.08 -6.96 -24.94
CA PHE A 277 5.13 -7.84 -25.64
C PHE A 277 4.35 -7.04 -26.70
N PRO A 278 3.64 -7.71 -27.64
CA PRO A 278 3.07 -7.03 -28.80
C PRO A 278 2.07 -5.91 -28.42
N PHE A 279 2.15 -4.78 -29.13
CA PHE A 279 1.10 -3.76 -29.07
C PHE A 279 -0.26 -4.31 -29.54
N TRP A 280 -1.33 -3.70 -29.07
CA TRP A 280 -2.73 -4.07 -29.38
C TRP A 280 -3.12 -5.43 -28.80
N THR A 281 -2.41 -5.87 -27.76
CA THR A 281 -2.76 -7.00 -26.91
C THR A 281 -2.91 -6.52 -25.46
N LYS A 282 -3.59 -7.30 -24.65
CA LYS A 282 -3.58 -7.12 -23.20
C LYS A 282 -2.38 -7.85 -22.63
N GLY A 283 -1.83 -7.34 -21.54
CA GLY A 283 -0.70 -7.94 -20.85
C GLY A 283 -0.48 -7.34 -19.48
N GLU A 284 0.51 -7.88 -18.80
CA GLU A 284 0.87 -7.53 -17.43
C GLU A 284 1.83 -6.34 -17.41
N LEU A 285 1.58 -5.36 -16.54
CA LEU A 285 2.61 -4.41 -16.11
C LEU A 285 3.50 -5.14 -15.11
N LYS A 286 4.74 -5.45 -15.52
CA LYS A 286 5.70 -6.26 -14.74
C LYS A 286 6.42 -5.43 -13.69
N VAL A 287 5.73 -5.08 -12.63
CA VAL A 287 6.25 -4.37 -11.46
C VAL A 287 5.89 -5.15 -10.19
N GLU A 288 6.65 -4.96 -9.11
CA GLU A 288 6.44 -5.71 -7.86
C GLU A 288 5.06 -5.42 -7.24
N ASP A 289 4.56 -4.21 -7.41
CA ASP A 289 3.28 -3.76 -6.87
C ASP A 289 2.08 -4.39 -7.61
N ASN A 290 2.27 -4.96 -8.81
CA ASN A 290 1.29 -5.85 -9.47
C ASN A 290 1.42 -7.30 -8.96
N TRP A 291 1.37 -7.48 -7.65
CA TRP A 291 1.62 -8.74 -6.96
C TRP A 291 0.60 -9.85 -7.30
N TRP A 292 -0.58 -9.51 -7.80
CA TRP A 292 -1.61 -10.46 -8.25
C TRP A 292 -1.52 -10.81 -9.74
N HIS A 293 -0.53 -10.23 -10.45
CA HIS A 293 -0.25 -10.47 -11.86
C HIS A 293 -1.41 -10.11 -12.79
N ASP A 294 -1.98 -8.90 -12.60
CA ASP A 294 -3.00 -8.39 -13.51
C ASP A 294 -2.45 -8.24 -14.93
N ALA A 295 -3.07 -8.94 -15.88
CA ALA A 295 -2.71 -8.92 -17.30
C ALA A 295 -3.77 -8.23 -18.17
N GLU A 296 -4.67 -7.44 -17.58
CA GLU A 296 -5.75 -6.77 -18.27
C GLU A 296 -5.39 -5.38 -18.84
N TYR A 297 -4.14 -4.95 -18.70
CA TYR A 297 -3.65 -3.69 -19.24
C TYR A 297 -3.64 -3.70 -20.76
N TYR A 298 -4.20 -2.67 -21.37
CA TYR A 298 -4.20 -2.46 -22.82
C TYR A 298 -2.86 -1.89 -23.26
N ASN A 299 -2.02 -2.68 -23.94
CA ASN A 299 -0.72 -2.25 -24.43
C ASN A 299 -0.83 -1.57 -25.81
N VAL A 300 -0.43 -0.32 -25.90
CA VAL A 300 -0.49 0.50 -27.11
C VAL A 300 0.83 1.26 -27.34
N PRO A 301 1.17 1.63 -28.60
CA PRO A 301 2.31 2.50 -28.87
C PRO A 301 2.25 3.80 -28.06
N LEU A 302 3.42 4.34 -27.66
CA LEU A 302 3.54 5.52 -26.82
C LEU A 302 2.73 6.72 -27.33
N ASP A 303 2.72 6.98 -28.63
CA ASP A 303 1.95 8.10 -29.19
C ASP A 303 0.44 7.89 -29.00
N VAL A 304 -0.05 6.66 -29.17
CA VAL A 304 -1.46 6.30 -28.94
C VAL A 304 -1.78 6.40 -27.44
N TRP A 305 -0.89 5.92 -26.59
CA TRP A 305 -0.99 6.00 -25.12
C TRP A 305 -1.15 7.47 -24.69
N TYR A 306 -0.20 8.32 -25.10
CA TYR A 306 -0.19 9.73 -24.75
C TYR A 306 -1.40 10.49 -25.31
N ASP A 307 -1.71 10.28 -26.59
CA ASP A 307 -2.84 10.96 -27.25
C ASP A 307 -4.18 10.58 -26.63
N THR A 308 -4.33 9.33 -26.15
CA THR A 308 -5.53 8.88 -25.45
C THR A 308 -5.70 9.61 -24.12
N LEU A 309 -4.66 9.68 -23.31
CA LEU A 309 -4.64 10.43 -22.06
C LEU A 309 -4.88 11.92 -22.28
N LEU A 310 -4.17 12.51 -23.25
CA LEU A 310 -4.30 13.93 -23.60
C LEU A 310 -5.70 14.29 -24.08
N LYS A 311 -6.33 13.43 -24.92
CA LYS A 311 -7.70 13.60 -25.38
C LYS A 311 -8.70 13.58 -24.23
N ALA A 312 -8.54 12.66 -23.28
CA ALA A 312 -9.37 12.58 -22.08
C ALA A 312 -9.20 13.85 -21.21
N ALA A 313 -7.96 14.25 -20.94
CA ALA A 313 -7.67 15.45 -20.16
C ALA A 313 -8.23 16.76 -20.81
N LYS A 314 -8.09 16.91 -22.14
CA LYS A 314 -8.68 18.02 -22.90
C LYS A 314 -10.20 18.05 -22.86
N ALA A 315 -10.83 16.91 -22.71
CA ALA A 315 -12.28 16.81 -22.54
C ALA A 315 -12.75 17.09 -21.10
N GLY A 316 -11.83 17.40 -20.17
CA GLY A 316 -12.13 17.62 -18.76
C GLY A 316 -12.32 16.34 -17.94
N ALA A 317 -11.95 15.19 -18.49
CA ALA A 317 -11.88 13.94 -17.75
C ALA A 317 -10.65 13.91 -16.86
N THR A 318 -10.74 13.18 -15.75
CA THR A 318 -9.61 12.87 -14.89
C THR A 318 -9.07 11.48 -15.16
N ALA A 319 -7.87 11.16 -14.66
CA ALA A 319 -7.25 9.85 -14.81
C ALA A 319 -6.42 9.51 -13.56
N SER A 320 -6.44 8.25 -13.13
CA SER A 320 -5.41 7.73 -12.23
C SER A 320 -4.19 7.40 -13.08
N ILE A 321 -3.01 7.87 -12.71
CA ILE A 321 -1.76 7.61 -13.43
C ILE A 321 -0.68 7.15 -12.47
N GLY A 322 0.11 6.15 -12.87
CA GLY A 322 1.23 5.58 -12.10
C GLY A 322 2.55 5.70 -12.85
N GLY A 323 3.65 5.79 -12.13
CA GLY A 323 5.00 5.82 -12.69
C GLY A 323 6.06 6.42 -11.78
N ASP A 324 7.15 6.89 -12.37
CA ASP A 324 8.35 7.31 -11.68
C ASP A 324 8.30 8.79 -11.25
N VAL A 325 8.59 9.06 -9.97
CA VAL A 325 8.73 10.39 -9.39
C VAL A 325 10.07 10.60 -8.67
N SER A 326 11.02 9.66 -8.85
CA SER A 326 12.33 9.69 -8.19
C SER A 326 13.40 10.50 -8.96
N GLU A 327 13.03 11.24 -9.97
CA GLU A 327 13.88 11.95 -10.90
C GLU A 327 14.26 13.36 -10.46
N PRO A 328 15.46 13.87 -10.85
CA PRO A 328 15.86 15.27 -10.58
C PRO A 328 14.91 16.33 -11.19
N GLY A 329 14.25 15.99 -12.31
CA GLY A 329 13.23 16.82 -12.96
C GLY A 329 11.91 16.89 -12.21
N TYR A 330 11.68 16.00 -11.24
CA TYR A 330 10.57 16.06 -10.31
C TYR A 330 10.94 16.92 -9.11
N ASN A 331 10.36 18.11 -9.03
CA ASN A 331 10.74 19.11 -8.04
C ASN A 331 9.53 19.67 -7.27
N GLY A 332 9.30 19.12 -6.07
CA GLY A 332 8.19 19.53 -5.21
C GLY A 332 8.27 20.98 -4.70
N TYR A 333 9.45 21.62 -4.70
CA TYR A 333 9.59 23.04 -4.34
C TYR A 333 9.18 23.96 -5.49
N GLU A 334 9.51 23.57 -6.72
CA GLU A 334 9.10 24.28 -7.93
C GLU A 334 7.73 23.83 -8.45
N LYS A 335 7.14 22.80 -7.81
CA LYS A 335 5.83 22.21 -8.13
C LYS A 335 5.74 21.64 -9.54
N ILE A 336 6.81 21.05 -10.05
CA ILE A 336 6.91 20.59 -11.44
C ILE A 336 7.44 19.17 -11.52
N ALA A 337 7.10 18.52 -12.65
CA ALA A 337 7.81 17.37 -13.18
C ALA A 337 8.07 17.59 -14.68
N VAL A 338 9.33 17.64 -15.07
CA VAL A 338 9.79 17.91 -16.44
C VAL A 338 11.02 17.06 -16.77
N ILE A 339 11.25 16.78 -18.04
CA ILE A 339 12.50 16.15 -18.46
C ILE A 339 13.49 17.27 -18.84
N PRO A 340 14.65 17.37 -18.15
CA PRO A 340 15.69 18.33 -18.52
C PRO A 340 16.30 18.01 -19.88
N SER A 341 16.59 19.03 -20.68
CA SER A 341 17.17 18.82 -22.03
C SER A 341 18.58 18.25 -22.02
N PHE A 342 19.29 18.32 -20.89
CA PHE A 342 20.61 17.69 -20.71
C PHE A 342 20.51 16.21 -20.35
N ASP A 343 19.35 15.71 -19.89
CA ASP A 343 19.08 14.28 -19.77
C ASP A 343 18.75 13.72 -21.16
N ILE A 344 17.64 14.20 -21.76
CA ILE A 344 17.26 13.85 -23.12
C ILE A 344 16.51 15.03 -23.77
N PRO A 345 16.90 15.51 -24.96
CA PRO A 345 16.12 16.50 -25.69
C PRO A 345 14.73 15.98 -26.03
N GLN A 346 13.72 16.83 -25.94
CA GLN A 346 12.31 16.46 -26.16
C GLN A 346 12.06 15.74 -27.51
N ALA A 347 12.81 16.11 -28.55
CA ALA A 347 12.69 15.49 -29.87
C ALA A 347 13.08 14.00 -29.92
N PHE A 348 13.76 13.50 -28.89
CA PHE A 348 14.20 12.12 -28.77
C PHE A 348 13.39 11.31 -27.74
N ILE A 349 12.31 11.89 -27.19
CA ILE A 349 11.39 11.19 -26.30
C ILE A 349 10.39 10.42 -27.16
N ASP A 350 10.75 9.19 -27.50
CA ASP A 350 10.00 8.24 -28.30
C ASP A 350 9.81 6.89 -27.56
N GLN A 351 9.33 5.88 -28.26
CA GLN A 351 9.11 4.55 -27.71
C GLN A 351 10.41 3.91 -27.24
N ASP A 352 11.47 3.96 -28.07
CA ASP A 352 12.76 3.34 -27.76
C ASP A 352 13.40 3.97 -26.53
N ALA A 353 13.36 5.30 -26.43
CA ALA A 353 13.90 6.03 -25.29
C ALA A 353 13.15 5.69 -23.99
N ARG A 354 11.84 5.46 -24.07
CA ARG A 354 11.01 5.02 -22.94
C ARG A 354 11.34 3.58 -22.55
N GLU A 355 11.32 2.66 -23.52
CA GLU A 355 11.56 1.24 -23.29
C GLU A 355 12.93 0.98 -22.66
N MET A 356 13.99 1.61 -23.20
CA MET A 356 15.33 1.50 -22.65
C MET A 356 15.37 1.88 -21.15
N ARG A 357 14.64 2.94 -20.74
CA ARG A 357 14.62 3.35 -19.34
C ARG A 357 13.83 2.41 -18.44
N ILE A 358 12.81 1.78 -18.97
CA ILE A 358 12.03 0.76 -18.26
C ILE A 358 12.90 -0.50 -18.07
N ASP A 359 13.53 -0.97 -19.13
CA ASP A 359 14.38 -2.18 -19.12
C ASP A 359 15.61 -2.02 -18.21
N GLU A 360 16.27 -0.86 -18.27
CA GLU A 360 17.42 -0.52 -17.43
C GLU A 360 17.06 -0.14 -15.98
N GLY A 361 15.77 -0.11 -15.63
CA GLY A 361 15.30 0.25 -14.29
C GLY A 361 15.59 1.70 -13.89
N THR A 362 15.77 2.61 -14.86
CA THR A 362 15.90 4.06 -14.63
C THR A 362 14.56 4.79 -14.73
N THR A 363 13.50 4.09 -15.09
CA THR A 363 12.10 4.48 -14.90
C THR A 363 11.45 3.34 -14.15
N THR A 364 11.02 3.63 -12.93
CA THR A 364 10.43 2.67 -12.01
C THR A 364 8.97 3.00 -11.72
N ASP A 365 8.21 2.05 -11.22
CA ASP A 365 6.90 2.29 -10.67
C ASP A 365 7.05 2.58 -9.18
N ASP A 366 6.91 3.84 -8.79
CA ASP A 366 7.11 4.25 -7.42
C ASP A 366 6.02 5.18 -6.87
N HIS A 367 5.09 5.66 -7.73
CA HIS A 367 4.06 6.58 -7.26
C HIS A 367 2.80 6.63 -8.14
N GLY A 368 1.64 6.58 -7.49
CA GLY A 368 0.34 6.83 -8.11
C GLY A 368 -0.17 8.25 -7.82
N VAL A 369 -0.66 8.96 -8.84
CA VAL A 369 -1.21 10.31 -8.74
C VAL A 369 -2.50 10.48 -9.55
N HIS A 370 -3.30 11.50 -9.22
CA HIS A 370 -4.54 11.81 -9.91
C HIS A 370 -4.37 13.00 -10.85
N LEU A 371 -4.43 12.78 -12.15
CA LEU A 371 -4.46 13.80 -13.17
C LEU A 371 -5.85 14.44 -13.21
N VAL A 372 -5.94 15.74 -12.90
CA VAL A 372 -7.21 16.46 -12.74
C VAL A 372 -7.42 17.63 -13.69
N GLY A 373 -6.43 17.98 -14.50
CA GLY A 373 -6.60 19.09 -15.45
C GLY A 373 -5.51 19.16 -16.49
N TRP A 374 -5.78 19.99 -17.51
CA TRP A 374 -4.88 20.24 -18.63
C TRP A 374 -4.85 21.70 -19.03
N MET A 375 -3.66 22.17 -19.45
CA MET A 375 -3.47 23.44 -20.12
C MET A 375 -2.29 23.37 -21.10
N ARG A 376 -2.13 24.40 -21.94
CA ARG A 376 -1.01 24.53 -22.87
C ARG A 376 -0.26 25.83 -22.63
N ILE A 377 1.06 25.77 -22.58
CA ILE A 377 1.95 26.95 -22.54
C ILE A 377 2.95 26.82 -23.69
N GLY A 378 2.87 27.72 -24.68
CA GLY A 378 3.62 27.56 -25.91
C GLY A 378 3.26 26.26 -26.62
N ASP A 379 4.27 25.45 -26.92
CA ASP A 379 4.09 24.13 -27.54
C ASP A 379 4.01 22.98 -26.53
N ALA A 380 4.13 23.27 -25.23
CA ALA A 380 4.12 22.26 -24.18
C ALA A 380 2.71 22.06 -23.58
N ASP A 381 2.26 20.81 -23.51
CA ASP A 381 1.14 20.39 -22.69
C ASP A 381 1.57 20.31 -21.22
N TRP A 382 0.69 20.77 -20.32
CA TRP A 382 0.86 20.70 -18.89
C TRP A 382 -0.36 20.08 -18.25
N PHE A 383 -0.12 19.19 -17.29
CA PHE A 383 -1.15 18.48 -16.55
C PHE A 383 -1.16 18.93 -15.10
N LEU A 384 -2.34 19.21 -14.58
CA LEU A 384 -2.56 19.44 -13.16
C LEU A 384 -2.67 18.10 -12.46
N ILE A 385 -1.80 17.88 -11.52
CA ILE A 385 -1.72 16.63 -10.73
C ILE A 385 -2.15 16.91 -9.30
N LYS A 386 -3.11 16.15 -8.79
CA LYS A 386 -3.45 16.05 -7.38
C LYS A 386 -2.69 14.88 -6.78
N ASP A 387 -1.95 15.15 -5.70
CA ASP A 387 -0.98 14.24 -5.12
C ASP A 387 -1.06 14.21 -3.60
N SER A 388 -1.01 13.03 -3.00
CA SER A 388 -1.06 12.78 -1.55
C SER A 388 0.31 12.78 -0.87
N ALA A 389 1.41 12.70 -1.65
CA ALA A 389 2.75 12.54 -1.12
C ALA A 389 3.33 13.81 -0.47
N ARG A 390 4.32 13.58 0.38
CA ARG A 390 5.09 14.65 1.04
C ARG A 390 5.72 15.64 0.06
N ALA A 391 6.16 15.16 -1.11
CA ALA A 391 6.79 16.00 -2.12
C ALA A 391 5.85 17.10 -2.61
N ALA A 392 4.56 16.79 -2.78
CA ALA A 392 3.55 17.77 -3.19
C ALA A 392 3.20 18.80 -2.11
N ARG A 393 3.82 18.74 -0.91
CA ARG A 393 3.59 19.64 0.22
C ARG A 393 4.79 20.50 0.59
N LYS A 394 5.87 20.43 -0.21
CA LYS A 394 7.10 21.22 0.05
C LYS A 394 6.95 22.71 -0.19
N ALA A 395 5.97 23.13 -0.99
CA ALA A 395 5.63 24.52 -1.29
C ALA A 395 4.16 24.66 -1.68
N PRO A 396 3.55 25.85 -1.62
CA PRO A 396 2.22 26.10 -2.17
C PRO A 396 2.19 26.01 -3.71
N PRO A 397 1.03 25.61 -4.28
CA PRO A 397 -0.17 25.10 -3.67
C PRO A 397 0.04 23.66 -3.17
N GLU A 398 -0.29 23.40 -1.88
CA GLU A 398 -0.09 22.08 -1.28
C GLU A 398 -0.94 21.00 -1.94
N GLY A 399 -0.35 19.81 -2.16
CA GLY A 399 -1.01 18.67 -2.76
C GLY A 399 -1.24 18.78 -4.27
N TYR A 400 -0.64 19.77 -4.94
CA TYR A 400 -0.67 19.91 -6.39
C TYR A 400 0.74 19.98 -6.98
N LEU A 401 0.89 19.42 -8.18
CA LEU A 401 2.08 19.48 -9.02
C LEU A 401 1.66 19.73 -10.47
N PHE A 402 2.61 20.18 -11.30
CA PHE A 402 2.40 20.44 -12.71
C PHE A 402 3.35 19.57 -13.52
N TYR A 403 2.80 18.54 -14.18
CA TYR A 403 3.59 17.65 -15.01
C TYR A 403 3.59 18.15 -16.45
N ARG A 404 4.79 18.30 -17.04
CA ARG A 404 4.90 18.62 -18.47
C ARG A 404 4.74 17.35 -19.31
N GLY A 405 4.25 17.49 -20.54
CA GLY A 405 3.94 16.37 -21.41
C GLY A 405 5.13 15.44 -21.71
N ASP A 406 6.34 15.97 -21.75
CA ASP A 406 7.56 15.16 -21.90
C ASP A 406 7.79 14.22 -20.72
N TYR A 407 7.56 14.70 -19.49
CA TYR A 407 7.65 13.88 -18.29
C TYR A 407 6.59 12.75 -18.30
N VAL A 408 5.36 13.10 -18.65
CA VAL A 408 4.27 12.12 -18.74
C VAL A 408 4.59 11.04 -19.78
N ARG A 409 5.12 11.41 -20.97
CA ARG A 409 5.50 10.46 -22.01
C ARG A 409 6.62 9.52 -21.58
N LEU A 410 7.64 10.02 -20.88
CA LEU A 410 8.85 9.27 -20.60
C LEU A 410 8.77 8.49 -19.28
N LYS A 411 8.11 9.06 -18.25
CA LYS A 411 8.20 8.57 -16.88
C LYS A 411 6.91 7.98 -16.31
N MET A 412 5.73 8.29 -16.88
CA MET A 412 4.49 7.68 -16.41
C MET A 412 4.25 6.36 -17.13
N LEU A 413 4.05 5.28 -16.36
CA LEU A 413 3.99 3.90 -16.89
C LEU A 413 2.57 3.50 -17.28
N SER A 414 1.58 3.81 -16.47
CA SER A 414 0.18 3.41 -16.63
C SER A 414 -0.78 4.58 -16.44
N PHE A 415 -1.97 4.45 -17.00
CA PHE A 415 -3.11 5.28 -16.63
C PHE A 415 -4.43 4.53 -16.77
N THR A 416 -5.38 4.90 -15.91
CA THR A 416 -6.76 4.39 -15.93
C THR A 416 -7.73 5.51 -16.22
N VAL A 417 -8.65 5.26 -17.15
CA VAL A 417 -9.72 6.18 -17.56
C VAL A 417 -11.03 5.44 -17.78
N HIS A 418 -12.16 6.18 -17.79
CA HIS A 418 -13.42 5.64 -18.23
C HIS A 418 -13.36 5.31 -19.74
N ARG A 419 -13.80 4.11 -20.13
CA ARG A 419 -13.69 3.56 -21.49
C ARG A 419 -14.31 4.43 -22.60
N SER A 420 -15.24 5.32 -22.25
CA SER A 420 -15.84 6.25 -23.19
C SER A 420 -14.84 7.22 -23.83
N PHE A 421 -13.72 7.51 -23.15
CA PHE A 421 -12.65 8.37 -23.67
C PHE A 421 -11.65 7.62 -24.56
N ALA A 422 -11.65 6.28 -24.52
CA ALA A 422 -10.74 5.42 -25.29
C ALA A 422 -11.44 4.58 -26.37
N ARG A 423 -12.70 4.86 -26.70
CA ARG A 423 -13.54 4.02 -27.60
C ARG A 423 -12.84 3.66 -28.92
N ASP A 424 -12.17 4.61 -29.55
CA ASP A 424 -11.56 4.39 -30.87
C ASP A 424 -10.30 3.52 -30.78
N VAL A 425 -9.57 3.63 -29.67
CA VAL A 425 -8.42 2.78 -29.37
C VAL A 425 -8.86 1.37 -29.05
N LEU A 426 -9.87 1.22 -28.19
CA LEU A 426 -10.40 -0.09 -27.78
C LEU A 426 -10.97 -0.92 -28.96
N LYS A 427 -11.52 -0.28 -30.00
CA LYS A 427 -11.98 -0.98 -31.23
C LYS A 427 -10.87 -1.71 -31.98
N ARG A 428 -9.61 -1.38 -31.74
CA ARG A 428 -8.46 -2.00 -32.42
C ARG A 428 -8.01 -3.29 -31.74
N PHE A 429 -8.46 -3.55 -30.52
CA PHE A 429 -8.19 -4.82 -29.84
C PHE A 429 -9.18 -5.87 -30.35
N ALA A 430 -8.72 -7.12 -30.49
CA ALA A 430 -9.58 -8.22 -30.92
C ALA A 430 -10.75 -8.39 -29.90
N PRO A 431 -11.95 -8.74 -30.35
CA PRO A 431 -13.04 -9.04 -29.44
C PRO A 431 -12.67 -10.23 -28.53
N GLU A 432 -12.98 -10.15 -27.24
CA GLU A 432 -12.63 -11.11 -26.20
C GLU A 432 -13.07 -12.58 -26.46
N ASN A 433 -13.86 -12.84 -27.47
CA ASN A 433 -14.42 -14.16 -27.81
C ASN A 433 -13.58 -15.01 -28.80
N SER A 434 -12.36 -14.59 -29.20
CA SER A 434 -11.55 -15.36 -30.16
C SER A 434 -10.49 -16.26 -29.52
N ALA A 435 -10.32 -16.26 -28.19
CA ALA A 435 -9.24 -16.99 -27.49
C ALA A 435 -9.67 -18.34 -26.86
N ALA A 436 -10.88 -18.84 -27.14
CA ALA A 436 -11.37 -20.14 -26.61
C ALA A 436 -11.53 -21.21 -27.70
N ALA A 437 -10.55 -21.32 -28.58
CA ALA A 437 -10.46 -22.47 -29.49
C ALA A 437 -9.01 -22.68 -29.96
N HIS A 438 -8.19 -23.28 -29.08
CA HIS A 438 -7.08 -24.17 -29.53
C HIS A 438 -6.58 -24.99 -28.34
#